data_d514ed61d0834345be905e075b1b9d00
#
_entry.id   d514ed61d0834345be905e075b1b9d00
#
_cell.length_a   1.000
_cell.length_b   1.000
_cell.length_c   1.000
_cell.angle_alpha   90.00
_cell.angle_beta   90.00
_cell.angle_gamma   90.00
#
_symmetry.space_group_name_H-M   'P 1'
#
loop_
_entity.id
_entity.type
_entity.pdbx_description
1 polymer ?
#
loop_
_entity_poly.entity_id
_entity_poly.type
_entity_poly.pdbx_seq_one_letter_code
_entity_poly.pdbx_strand_id
1 'polypeptide(L)'
;IDLAHGTSRAIWLGEEAHELIGAAFTVGPEGAYVLTNRAMYMFGVDDCGAPEVRWRWKYDMIENPDLSTPTLFDEGKLVTFSINQDDGTSELIVMKTAEELAEGEDRLVCRMPMFTPGKSSIQNTVMAYGRSIVAENNFGGDFFEVGDFEPGLARVDVRDDYSGCDIVWEDNTISSQVPPRLSTGDGHIWLYSHRRGEADDVHAYYLTALDFESGEVVSEIFVASGKRMDNPMLSVDFLPD
;
A
#
# COMPACT_ATOMS: atom_id res chain seq x y z
N ILE A 1 7.97 -15.57 -19.19
CA ILE A 1 9.12 -16.45 -19.52
C ILE A 1 8.64 -17.88 -19.42
N ASP A 2 8.78 -18.65 -20.48
CA ASP A 2 8.56 -20.09 -20.47
C ASP A 2 9.85 -20.79 -20.02
N LEU A 3 9.84 -21.24 -18.78
CA LEU A 3 11.02 -21.88 -18.17
C LEU A 3 11.32 -23.27 -18.79
N ALA A 4 10.33 -23.94 -19.34
CA ALA A 4 10.51 -25.27 -19.95
C ALA A 4 11.25 -25.20 -21.29
N HIS A 5 11.04 -24.13 -22.04
CA HIS A 5 11.61 -23.95 -23.39
C HIS A 5 12.66 -22.83 -23.47
N GLY A 6 12.91 -22.12 -22.37
CA GLY A 6 13.88 -21.02 -22.33
C GLY A 6 13.50 -19.83 -23.23
N THR A 7 12.20 -19.66 -23.53
CA THR A 7 11.70 -18.59 -24.37
C THR A 7 11.08 -17.47 -23.53
N SER A 8 11.10 -16.25 -24.03
CA SER A 8 10.41 -15.11 -23.42
C SER A 8 9.52 -14.41 -24.43
N ARG A 9 8.40 -13.91 -23.94
CA ARG A 9 7.50 -13.04 -24.70
C ARG A 9 7.26 -11.79 -23.87
N ALA A 10 7.06 -10.67 -24.55
CA ALA A 10 6.86 -9.38 -23.90
C ALA A 10 5.69 -8.65 -24.55
N ILE A 11 5.00 -7.88 -23.75
CA ILE A 11 4.03 -6.86 -24.19
C ILE A 11 4.66 -5.49 -23.93
N TRP A 12 4.46 -4.59 -24.86
CA TRP A 12 4.91 -3.21 -24.74
C TRP A 12 3.74 -2.29 -24.46
N LEU A 13 3.80 -1.51 -23.35
CA LEU A 13 2.73 -0.59 -22.94
C LEU A 13 2.86 0.81 -23.56
N GLY A 14 3.89 1.07 -24.32
CA GLY A 14 4.45 2.37 -24.64
C GLY A 14 3.94 3.05 -25.92
N GLU A 15 2.67 2.96 -26.29
CA GLU A 15 2.14 3.87 -27.34
C GLU A 15 1.92 5.31 -26.84
N GLU A 16 1.72 5.49 -25.54
CA GLU A 16 1.66 6.81 -24.90
C GLU A 16 3.03 7.11 -24.29
N ALA A 17 3.78 8.04 -24.88
CA ALA A 17 5.08 8.47 -24.40
C ALA A 17 5.03 8.76 -22.88
N HIS A 18 5.98 8.19 -22.11
CA HIS A 18 6.18 8.41 -20.68
C HIS A 18 5.23 7.66 -19.73
N GLU A 19 4.75 6.48 -20.06
CA GLU A 19 4.15 5.60 -19.08
C GLU A 19 5.24 4.88 -18.28
N LEU A 20 5.25 5.10 -16.95
CA LEU A 20 6.28 4.61 -16.04
C LEU A 20 5.66 3.67 -15.02
N ILE A 21 6.32 2.55 -14.74
CA ILE A 21 5.98 1.68 -13.61
C ILE A 21 6.59 2.33 -12.36
N GLY A 22 5.74 2.78 -11.45
CA GLY A 22 6.15 3.52 -10.25
C GLY A 22 6.26 2.66 -8.99
N ALA A 23 5.87 1.37 -9.04
CA ALA A 23 5.90 0.46 -7.90
C ALA A 23 6.24 -0.96 -8.31
N ALA A 24 6.46 -1.85 -7.35
CA ALA A 24 6.52 -3.27 -7.62
C ALA A 24 5.14 -3.77 -8.10
N PHE A 25 5.09 -4.96 -8.67
CA PHE A 25 3.84 -5.60 -9.09
C PHE A 25 3.49 -6.74 -8.13
N THR A 26 2.21 -7.11 -8.11
CA THR A 26 1.76 -8.30 -7.39
C THR A 26 1.15 -9.32 -8.34
N VAL A 27 1.17 -10.59 -7.93
CA VAL A 27 0.63 -11.70 -8.72
C VAL A 27 -0.41 -12.45 -7.89
N GLY A 28 -1.55 -12.69 -8.49
CA GLY A 28 -2.65 -13.46 -7.90
C GLY A 28 -3.17 -14.53 -8.83
N PRO A 29 -4.23 -15.23 -8.43
CA PRO A 29 -4.84 -16.30 -9.23
C PRO A 29 -5.29 -15.83 -10.62
N GLU A 30 -5.79 -14.62 -10.73
CA GLU A 30 -6.33 -14.05 -11.98
C GLU A 30 -5.25 -13.50 -12.90
N GLY A 31 -4.07 -13.11 -12.38
CA GLY A 31 -2.98 -12.55 -13.17
C GLY A 31 -2.02 -11.66 -12.39
N ALA A 32 -1.27 -10.85 -13.11
CA ALA A 32 -0.31 -9.89 -12.57
C ALA A 32 -0.88 -8.46 -12.58
N TYR A 33 -0.77 -7.77 -11.45
CA TYR A 33 -1.30 -6.43 -11.23
C TYR A 33 -0.15 -5.43 -11.21
N VAL A 34 -0.16 -4.51 -12.16
CA VAL A 34 0.92 -3.54 -12.38
C VAL A 34 0.36 -2.13 -12.36
N LEU A 35 0.92 -1.30 -11.49
CA LEU A 35 0.56 0.10 -11.38
C LEU A 35 1.58 0.96 -12.12
N THR A 36 1.09 1.83 -12.99
CA THR A 36 1.89 2.82 -13.70
C THR A 36 1.48 4.22 -13.27
N ASN A 37 2.15 5.25 -13.73
CA ASN A 37 1.75 6.64 -13.50
C ASN A 37 0.46 7.08 -14.23
N ARG A 38 -0.26 6.17 -14.90
CA ARG A 38 -1.45 6.47 -15.70
C ARG A 38 -2.59 5.48 -15.52
N ALA A 39 -2.28 4.27 -15.06
CA ALA A 39 -3.30 3.23 -14.97
C ALA A 39 -2.88 2.08 -14.05
N MET A 40 -3.89 1.40 -13.56
CA MET A 40 -3.77 0.05 -13.02
C MET A 40 -4.09 -0.95 -14.13
N TYR A 41 -3.21 -1.93 -14.28
CA TYR A 41 -3.36 -3.02 -15.25
C TYR A 41 -3.48 -4.35 -14.55
N MET A 42 -4.26 -5.24 -15.13
CA MET A 42 -4.19 -6.68 -14.88
C MET A 42 -3.76 -7.37 -16.15
N PHE A 43 -2.69 -8.13 -16.04
CA PHE A 43 -2.15 -8.93 -17.13
C PHE A 43 -2.43 -10.40 -16.91
N GLY A 44 -2.83 -11.08 -17.97
CA GLY A 44 -2.89 -12.51 -18.07
C GLY A 44 -1.99 -13.03 -19.18
N VAL A 45 -2.26 -14.25 -19.60
CA VAL A 45 -1.64 -14.88 -20.77
C VAL A 45 -2.73 -15.41 -21.70
N ASP A 46 -2.51 -15.28 -22.99
CA ASP A 46 -3.38 -15.87 -24.01
C ASP A 46 -3.21 -17.40 -24.10
N ASP A 47 -4.02 -18.06 -24.94
CA ASP A 47 -3.94 -19.50 -25.18
C ASP A 47 -2.59 -19.98 -25.72
N CYS A 48 -1.78 -19.08 -26.28
CA CYS A 48 -0.44 -19.35 -26.79
C CYS A 48 0.67 -19.02 -25.77
N GLY A 49 0.28 -18.58 -24.55
CA GLY A 49 1.21 -18.17 -23.47
C GLY A 49 1.86 -16.81 -23.71
N ALA A 50 1.31 -15.96 -24.57
CA ALA A 50 1.76 -14.58 -24.69
C ALA A 50 1.08 -13.69 -23.64
N PRO A 51 1.80 -12.71 -23.05
CA PRO A 51 1.20 -11.77 -22.11
C PRO A 51 0.18 -10.89 -22.81
N GLU A 52 -0.96 -10.67 -22.18
CA GLU A 52 -2.00 -9.78 -22.68
C GLU A 52 -2.59 -8.94 -21.54
N VAL A 53 -3.15 -7.77 -21.88
CA VAL A 53 -3.89 -6.93 -20.94
C VAL A 53 -5.32 -7.46 -20.84
N ARG A 54 -5.70 -7.98 -19.65
CA ARG A 54 -7.06 -8.44 -19.37
C ARG A 54 -7.99 -7.27 -19.11
N TRP A 55 -7.53 -6.31 -18.28
CA TRP A 55 -8.21 -5.05 -18.07
C TRP A 55 -7.23 -3.92 -17.70
N ARG A 56 -7.69 -2.68 -17.91
CA ARG A 56 -6.99 -1.45 -17.59
C ARG A 56 -7.97 -0.45 -16.98
N TRP A 57 -7.59 0.13 -15.84
CA TRP A 57 -8.30 1.23 -15.21
C TRP A 57 -7.44 2.48 -15.22
N LYS A 58 -7.89 3.54 -15.91
CA LYS A 58 -7.14 4.77 -16.10
C LYS A 58 -7.44 5.80 -15.03
N TYR A 59 -6.45 6.61 -14.71
CA TYR A 59 -6.55 7.80 -13.89
C TYR A 59 -5.70 8.94 -14.48
N ASP A 60 -5.81 10.16 -13.91
CA ASP A 60 -5.03 11.31 -14.36
C ASP A 60 -3.54 11.04 -14.13
N MET A 61 -2.72 11.44 -15.10
CA MET A 61 -1.28 11.19 -15.06
C MET A 61 -0.65 11.86 -13.85
N ILE A 62 0.18 11.10 -13.13
CA ILE A 62 1.06 11.58 -12.07
C ILE A 62 2.45 11.78 -12.68
N GLU A 63 3.01 12.99 -12.56
CA GLU A 63 4.32 13.30 -13.16
C GLU A 63 5.46 12.58 -12.44
N ASN A 64 5.42 12.57 -11.12
CA ASN A 64 6.38 11.87 -10.27
C ASN A 64 5.67 10.71 -9.57
N PRO A 65 5.63 9.52 -10.18
CA PRO A 65 4.86 8.40 -9.63
C PRO A 65 5.50 7.87 -8.35
N ASP A 66 4.95 8.31 -7.24
CA ASP A 66 5.22 7.77 -5.92
C ASP A 66 4.01 6.92 -5.51
N LEU A 67 4.07 5.66 -5.83
CA LEU A 67 2.95 4.73 -5.81
C LEU A 67 3.24 3.58 -4.85
N SER A 68 2.23 3.13 -4.12
CA SER A 68 2.34 1.90 -3.33
C SER A 68 2.29 0.65 -4.21
N THR A 69 2.94 -0.41 -3.77
CA THR A 69 2.79 -1.72 -4.43
C THR A 69 1.34 -2.22 -4.26
N PRO A 70 0.68 -2.68 -5.33
CA PRO A 70 -0.66 -3.26 -5.22
C PRO A 70 -0.70 -4.42 -4.24
N THR A 71 -1.71 -4.46 -3.39
CA THR A 71 -1.93 -5.52 -2.41
C THR A 71 -3.22 -6.26 -2.70
N LEU A 72 -3.14 -7.58 -2.89
CA LEU A 72 -4.31 -8.45 -3.03
C LEU A 72 -4.85 -8.84 -1.67
N PHE A 73 -6.18 -8.87 -1.52
CA PHE A 73 -6.85 -9.24 -0.28
C PHE A 73 -8.24 -9.82 -0.54
N ASP A 74 -8.97 -10.17 0.51
CA ASP A 74 -10.27 -10.85 0.41
C ASP A 74 -10.20 -12.09 -0.51
N GLU A 75 -9.26 -13.00 -0.20
CA GLU A 75 -9.01 -14.21 -0.99
C GLU A 75 -8.64 -13.93 -2.47
N GLY A 76 -8.05 -12.76 -2.74
CA GLY A 76 -7.67 -12.33 -4.08
C GLY A 76 -8.78 -11.70 -4.91
N LYS A 77 -9.98 -11.48 -4.35
CA LYS A 77 -11.12 -10.84 -5.04
C LYS A 77 -10.95 -9.33 -5.17
N LEU A 78 -10.12 -8.74 -4.32
CA LEU A 78 -9.87 -7.31 -4.27
C LEU A 78 -8.38 -7.02 -4.41
N VAL A 79 -8.08 -5.86 -5.00
CA VAL A 79 -6.76 -5.25 -5.02
C VAL A 79 -6.86 -3.81 -4.53
N THR A 80 -5.90 -3.41 -3.70
CA THR A 80 -5.77 -2.04 -3.22
C THR A 80 -4.40 -1.46 -3.54
N PHE A 81 -4.33 -0.16 -3.72
CA PHE A 81 -3.12 0.63 -3.96
C PHE A 81 -3.39 2.09 -3.62
N SER A 82 -2.35 2.89 -3.52
CA SER A 82 -2.47 4.34 -3.35
C SER A 82 -2.16 5.10 -4.64
N ILE A 83 -2.74 6.26 -4.76
CA ILE A 83 -2.37 7.31 -5.71
C ILE A 83 -1.95 8.52 -4.90
N ASN A 84 -0.68 8.91 -5.01
CA ASN A 84 -0.12 10.08 -4.35
C ASN A 84 0.05 11.20 -5.37
N GLN A 85 -0.44 12.39 -5.05
CA GLN A 85 -0.36 13.57 -5.90
C GLN A 85 0.81 14.47 -5.45
N ASP A 86 1.37 15.23 -6.39
CA ASP A 86 2.47 16.16 -6.11
C ASP A 86 2.09 17.28 -5.12
N ASP A 87 0.80 17.51 -4.91
CA ASP A 87 0.29 18.51 -3.95
C ASP A 87 0.21 17.99 -2.50
N GLY A 88 0.66 16.76 -2.25
CA GLY A 88 0.61 16.13 -0.93
C GLY A 88 -0.77 15.60 -0.55
N THR A 89 -1.59 15.28 -1.52
CA THR A 89 -2.82 14.50 -1.31
C THR A 89 -2.60 13.04 -1.71
N SER A 90 -3.19 12.12 -0.97
CA SER A 90 -3.19 10.72 -1.33
C SER A 90 -4.58 10.11 -1.24
N GLU A 91 -4.82 9.13 -2.08
CA GLU A 91 -6.07 8.39 -2.14
C GLU A 91 -5.78 6.89 -2.08
N LEU A 92 -6.53 6.20 -1.25
CA LEU A 92 -6.58 4.74 -1.22
C LEU A 92 -7.64 4.26 -2.22
N ILE A 93 -7.25 3.37 -3.10
CA ILE A 93 -8.10 2.82 -4.15
C ILE A 93 -8.33 1.35 -3.87
N VAL A 94 -9.58 0.90 -3.98
CA VAL A 94 -9.95 -0.52 -3.90
C VAL A 94 -10.70 -0.90 -5.16
N MET A 95 -10.31 -2.01 -5.79
CA MET A 95 -10.90 -2.50 -7.03
C MET A 95 -11.15 -4.00 -6.98
N LYS A 96 -12.17 -4.46 -7.72
CA LYS A 96 -12.42 -5.89 -7.98
C LYS A 96 -11.36 -6.42 -8.95
N THR A 97 -10.85 -7.61 -8.67
CA THR A 97 -9.83 -8.28 -9.49
C THR A 97 -10.40 -9.05 -10.67
N ALA A 98 -11.65 -9.52 -10.59
CA ALA A 98 -12.28 -10.34 -11.62
C ALA A 98 -12.03 -9.82 -13.05
N GLU A 99 -11.68 -10.72 -13.97
CA GLU A 99 -11.45 -10.35 -15.38
C GLU A 99 -12.70 -9.73 -15.98
N GLU A 100 -13.84 -10.41 -15.82
CA GLU A 100 -15.15 -9.94 -16.24
C GLU A 100 -16.01 -9.57 -15.03
N LEU A 101 -16.75 -8.48 -15.15
CA LEU A 101 -17.72 -8.05 -14.15
C LEU A 101 -19.12 -8.37 -14.63
N ALA A 102 -20.05 -8.57 -13.69
CA ALA A 102 -21.47 -8.72 -14.05
C ALA A 102 -22.00 -7.42 -14.67
N GLU A 103 -23.08 -7.53 -15.43
CA GLU A 103 -23.72 -6.39 -16.07
C GLU A 103 -24.14 -5.33 -15.04
N GLY A 104 -23.65 -4.10 -15.22
CA GLY A 104 -23.93 -2.97 -14.32
C GLY A 104 -23.02 -2.90 -13.08
N GLU A 105 -22.07 -3.82 -12.92
CA GLU A 105 -21.07 -3.70 -11.87
C GLU A 105 -19.92 -2.73 -12.24
N ASP A 106 -19.47 -1.96 -11.25
CA ASP A 106 -18.24 -1.17 -11.36
C ASP A 106 -17.06 -1.97 -10.81
N ARG A 107 -15.89 -1.81 -11.45
CA ARG A 107 -14.62 -2.35 -10.95
C ARG A 107 -14.13 -1.59 -9.73
N LEU A 108 -14.32 -0.28 -9.70
CA LEU A 108 -13.97 0.57 -8.58
C LEU A 108 -14.95 0.32 -7.43
N VAL A 109 -14.43 -0.17 -6.29
CA VAL A 109 -15.20 -0.34 -5.06
C VAL A 109 -15.23 0.95 -4.26
N CYS A 110 -14.06 1.55 -4.06
CA CYS A 110 -13.95 2.86 -3.42
C CYS A 110 -12.68 3.60 -3.84
N ARG A 111 -12.75 4.92 -3.71
CA ARG A 111 -11.65 5.87 -3.83
C ARG A 111 -11.77 6.84 -2.66
N MET A 112 -10.82 6.80 -1.74
CA MET A 112 -10.91 7.50 -0.47
C MET A 112 -9.70 8.42 -0.29
N PRO A 113 -9.91 9.72 -0.06
CA PRO A 113 -8.82 10.58 0.41
C PRO A 113 -8.38 10.11 1.80
N MET A 114 -7.06 10.04 1.99
CA MET A 114 -6.46 9.58 3.23
C MET A 114 -5.69 10.71 3.89
N PHE A 115 -5.74 10.77 5.22
CA PHE A 115 -4.99 11.70 6.05
C PHE A 115 -5.27 13.18 5.74
N THR A 116 -4.39 14.08 6.18
CA THR A 116 -4.56 15.53 6.00
C THR A 116 -4.14 15.96 4.58
N PRO A 117 -5.01 16.60 3.78
CA PRO A 117 -4.65 17.11 2.47
C PRO A 117 -3.44 18.06 2.54
N GLY A 118 -2.50 17.91 1.61
CA GLY A 118 -1.25 18.66 1.57
C GLY A 118 -0.15 18.07 2.46
N LYS A 119 -0.47 17.01 3.22
CA LYS A 119 0.41 16.32 4.17
C LYS A 119 0.15 14.82 4.17
N SER A 120 -0.13 14.25 3.04
CA SER A 120 -0.50 12.86 2.87
C SER A 120 0.28 12.19 1.75
N SER A 121 0.86 11.03 2.04
CA SER A 121 1.49 10.14 1.06
C SER A 121 1.47 8.71 1.60
N ILE A 122 1.05 7.76 0.80
CA ILE A 122 1.09 6.33 1.12
C ILE A 122 2.06 5.66 0.15
N GLN A 123 3.33 5.57 0.53
CA GLN A 123 4.40 5.04 -0.32
C GLN A 123 4.61 3.54 -0.12
N ASN A 124 4.43 3.09 1.10
CA ASN A 124 4.61 1.70 1.45
C ASN A 124 3.46 0.81 0.97
N THR A 125 3.76 -0.48 0.85
CA THR A 125 2.75 -1.50 0.67
C THR A 125 1.81 -1.53 1.87
N VAL A 126 0.53 -1.32 1.64
CA VAL A 126 -0.47 -1.36 2.71
C VAL A 126 -0.62 -2.79 3.25
N MET A 127 -0.87 -2.92 4.55
CA MET A 127 -1.26 -4.19 5.16
C MET A 127 -2.73 -4.47 4.85
N ALA A 128 -3.06 -5.74 4.53
CA ALA A 128 -4.44 -6.14 4.34
C ALA A 128 -4.73 -7.50 4.99
N TYR A 129 -5.91 -7.62 5.61
CA TYR A 129 -6.38 -8.85 6.24
C TYR A 129 -7.91 -8.94 6.16
N GLY A 130 -8.42 -10.05 5.64
CA GLY A 130 -9.86 -10.17 5.34
C GLY A 130 -10.27 -9.09 4.34
N ARG A 131 -11.15 -8.19 4.74
CA ARG A 131 -11.56 -7.00 3.98
C ARG A 131 -11.08 -5.68 4.59
N SER A 132 -10.16 -5.75 5.51
CA SER A 132 -9.57 -4.60 6.18
C SER A 132 -8.22 -4.25 5.57
N ILE A 133 -7.93 -2.96 5.48
CA ILE A 133 -6.68 -2.39 4.99
C ILE A 133 -6.15 -1.46 6.08
N VAL A 134 -4.85 -1.55 6.38
CA VAL A 134 -4.19 -0.57 7.24
C VAL A 134 -3.12 0.14 6.42
N ALA A 135 -3.26 1.45 6.32
CA ALA A 135 -2.36 2.35 5.64
C ALA A 135 -1.63 3.26 6.61
N GLU A 136 -0.39 3.60 6.30
CA GLU A 136 0.42 4.56 7.04
C GLU A 136 0.72 5.80 6.20
N ASN A 137 0.88 6.94 6.86
CA ASN A 137 1.30 8.18 6.22
C ASN A 137 2.82 8.27 6.17
N ASN A 138 3.37 8.42 4.97
CA ASN A 138 4.81 8.54 4.75
C ASN A 138 5.20 9.95 4.22
N PHE A 139 4.28 10.94 4.30
CA PHE A 139 4.54 12.28 3.77
C PHE A 139 5.71 12.96 4.48
N GLY A 140 6.62 13.52 3.69
CA GLY A 140 7.86 14.15 4.18
C GLY A 140 8.98 13.15 4.47
N GLY A 141 8.74 11.84 4.32
CA GLY A 141 9.77 10.82 4.42
C GLY A 141 10.74 10.86 3.25
N ASP A 142 12.01 10.64 3.54
CA ASP A 142 13.03 10.39 2.53
C ASP A 142 13.64 9.01 2.81
N PHE A 143 13.68 8.16 1.80
CA PHE A 143 14.22 6.80 1.92
C PHE A 143 15.71 6.77 2.27
N PHE A 144 16.41 7.87 2.12
CA PHE A 144 17.88 7.96 2.32
C PHE A 144 18.28 8.83 3.50
N GLU A 145 17.36 9.61 4.05
CA GLU A 145 17.63 10.51 5.16
C GLU A 145 16.59 10.32 6.28
N VAL A 146 17.02 10.48 7.51
CA VAL A 146 16.09 10.54 8.65
C VAL A 146 15.25 11.79 8.49
N GLY A 147 14.03 11.60 8.00
CA GLY A 147 13.08 12.68 7.75
C GLY A 147 12.12 12.90 8.91
N ASP A 148 11.56 14.08 8.95
CA ASP A 148 10.36 14.37 9.70
C ASP A 148 9.17 14.07 8.80
N PHE A 149 8.59 12.91 8.97
CA PHE A 149 7.37 12.55 8.26
C PHE A 149 6.14 12.78 9.13
N GLU A 150 5.06 13.16 8.47
CA GLU A 150 3.78 13.41 9.14
C GLU A 150 3.24 12.10 9.73
N PRO A 151 2.71 12.15 10.95
CA PRO A 151 2.08 10.98 11.54
C PRO A 151 0.79 10.62 10.81
N GLY A 152 0.43 9.35 10.86
CA GLY A 152 -0.84 8.85 10.36
C GLY A 152 -0.83 7.34 10.21
N LEU A 153 -1.82 6.71 10.80
CA LEU A 153 -2.14 5.29 10.63
C LEU A 153 -3.66 5.15 10.60
N ALA A 154 -4.21 4.44 9.63
CA ALA A 154 -5.66 4.31 9.51
C ALA A 154 -6.05 2.91 9.06
N ARG A 155 -7.17 2.40 9.63
CA ARG A 155 -7.84 1.21 9.13
C ARG A 155 -9.06 1.60 8.32
N VAL A 156 -9.14 1.00 7.14
CA VAL A 156 -10.26 1.10 6.21
C VAL A 156 -10.83 -0.28 5.98
N ASP A 157 -12.14 -0.43 6.15
CA ASP A 157 -12.84 -1.68 5.86
C ASP A 157 -13.70 -1.55 4.60
N VAL A 158 -13.63 -2.56 3.74
CA VAL A 158 -14.53 -2.70 2.59
C VAL A 158 -15.85 -3.28 3.08
N ARG A 159 -16.98 -2.66 2.69
CA ARG A 159 -18.32 -3.14 3.03
C ARG A 159 -18.59 -4.52 2.47
N ASP A 160 -19.44 -5.28 3.17
CA ASP A 160 -19.78 -6.68 2.84
C ASP A 160 -20.32 -6.87 1.42
N ASP A 161 -21.03 -5.89 0.91
CA ASP A 161 -21.64 -5.89 -0.41
C ASP A 161 -20.76 -5.23 -1.50
N TYR A 162 -19.53 -4.85 -1.15
CA TYR A 162 -18.59 -4.10 -2.01
C TYR A 162 -19.13 -2.76 -2.53
N SER A 163 -20.09 -2.15 -1.82
CA SER A 163 -20.67 -0.85 -2.20
C SER A 163 -19.79 0.34 -1.85
N GLY A 164 -18.67 0.13 -1.19
CA GLY A 164 -17.76 1.18 -0.76
C GLY A 164 -16.87 0.74 0.40
N CYS A 165 -16.20 1.73 0.99
CA CYS A 165 -15.31 1.55 2.13
C CYS A 165 -15.61 2.57 3.22
N ASP A 166 -15.25 2.23 4.46
CA ASP A 166 -15.40 3.11 5.63
C ASP A 166 -14.08 3.16 6.41
N ILE A 167 -13.68 4.35 6.88
CA ILE A 167 -12.58 4.47 7.85
C ILE A 167 -13.11 3.99 9.19
N VAL A 168 -12.50 2.94 9.74
CA VAL A 168 -12.87 2.37 11.04
C VAL A 168 -12.25 3.17 12.17
N TRP A 169 -10.95 3.47 12.03
CA TRP A 169 -10.21 4.34 12.93
C TRP A 169 -9.04 4.99 12.19
N GLU A 170 -8.61 6.14 12.70
CA GLU A 170 -7.45 6.89 12.23
C GLU A 170 -6.71 7.46 13.45
N ASP A 171 -5.39 7.25 13.51
CA ASP A 171 -4.49 7.83 14.50
C ASP A 171 -3.47 8.74 13.80
N ASN A 172 -3.54 10.03 14.09
CA ASN A 172 -2.65 11.06 13.54
C ASN A 172 -1.52 11.42 14.50
N THR A 173 -1.17 10.55 15.44
CA THR A 173 -0.09 10.76 16.43
C THR A 173 1.06 9.79 16.26
N ILE A 174 0.84 8.67 15.55
CA ILE A 174 1.83 7.64 15.31
C ILE A 174 2.55 7.90 14.00
N SER A 175 3.87 8.02 14.05
CA SER A 175 4.74 8.08 12.88
C SER A 175 5.47 6.76 12.69
N SER A 176 5.43 6.20 11.48
CA SER A 176 6.22 5.04 11.08
C SER A 176 6.59 5.17 9.60
N GLN A 177 7.80 4.77 9.23
CA GLN A 177 8.19 4.56 7.83
C GLN A 177 8.24 3.07 7.47
N VAL A 178 7.84 2.23 8.40
CA VAL A 178 7.96 0.77 8.29
C VAL A 178 6.57 0.18 8.12
N PRO A 179 6.31 -0.57 7.05
CA PRO A 179 5.01 -1.19 6.83
C PRO A 179 4.53 -1.96 8.06
N PRO A 180 3.32 -1.69 8.56
CA PRO A 180 2.77 -2.38 9.71
C PRO A 180 2.57 -3.88 9.43
N ARG A 181 2.61 -4.70 10.48
CA ARG A 181 2.36 -6.14 10.41
C ARG A 181 1.29 -6.56 11.41
N LEU A 182 0.31 -7.29 10.93
CA LEU A 182 -0.72 -7.88 11.79
C LEU A 182 -0.25 -9.25 12.29
N SER A 183 -0.21 -9.42 13.58
CA SER A 183 -0.16 -10.72 14.25
C SER A 183 -1.58 -11.25 14.41
N THR A 184 -1.95 -12.24 13.61
CA THR A 184 -3.30 -12.84 13.67
C THR A 184 -3.50 -13.70 14.90
N GLY A 185 -2.44 -14.05 15.62
CA GLY A 185 -2.50 -14.86 16.84
C GLY A 185 -2.98 -14.09 18.05
N ASP A 186 -2.67 -12.80 18.13
CA ASP A 186 -3.04 -11.92 19.25
C ASP A 186 -3.90 -10.71 18.83
N GLY A 187 -4.11 -10.52 17.52
CA GLY A 187 -4.93 -9.42 17.01
C GLY A 187 -4.25 -8.04 17.07
N HIS A 188 -2.91 -8.00 17.16
CA HIS A 188 -2.19 -6.75 17.25
C HIS A 188 -1.47 -6.37 15.95
N ILE A 189 -1.51 -5.08 15.65
CA ILE A 189 -0.69 -4.47 14.59
C ILE A 189 0.64 -4.05 15.22
N TRP A 190 1.73 -4.55 14.69
CA TRP A 190 3.07 -4.22 15.12
C TRP A 190 3.77 -3.32 14.10
N LEU A 191 4.41 -2.26 14.59
CA LEU A 191 5.19 -1.32 13.77
C LEU A 191 6.40 -0.79 14.54
N TYR A 192 7.37 -0.30 13.78
CA TYR A 192 8.55 0.40 14.30
C TYR A 192 8.25 1.89 14.25
N SER A 193 7.73 2.43 15.35
CA SER A 193 7.31 3.82 15.43
C SER A 193 8.46 4.75 15.81
N HIS A 194 8.34 5.98 15.37
CA HIS A 194 9.30 7.03 15.60
C HIS A 194 8.65 8.19 16.35
N ARG A 195 9.36 8.76 17.32
CA ARG A 195 9.00 9.99 18.01
C ARG A 195 10.15 10.97 17.93
N ARG A 196 9.86 12.17 17.47
CA ARG A 196 10.78 13.29 17.54
C ARG A 196 10.78 13.88 18.94
N GLY A 197 11.97 14.09 19.53
CA GLY A 197 12.10 14.83 20.79
C GLY A 197 12.07 16.36 20.56
N GLU A 198 12.04 17.12 21.67
CA GLU A 198 12.03 18.61 21.62
C GLU A 198 13.31 19.20 21.00
N ALA A 199 14.41 18.46 21.00
CA ALA A 199 15.65 18.86 20.35
C ALA A 199 15.75 18.21 18.98
N ASP A 200 16.19 18.93 17.95
CA ASP A 200 16.22 18.52 16.54
C ASP A 200 17.01 17.24 16.25
N ASP A 201 17.81 16.74 17.15
CA ASP A 201 18.63 15.54 17.01
C ASP A 201 18.20 14.36 17.91
N VAL A 202 17.11 14.53 18.68
CA VAL A 202 16.61 13.48 19.57
C VAL A 202 15.49 12.70 18.88
N HIS A 203 15.87 11.60 18.24
CA HIS A 203 14.95 10.63 17.68
C HIS A 203 14.87 9.44 18.63
N ALA A 204 13.67 8.99 18.92
CA ALA A 204 13.41 7.80 19.72
C ALA A 204 12.54 6.83 18.94
N TYR A 205 12.92 5.56 18.98
CA TYR A 205 12.27 4.50 18.22
C TYR A 205 11.69 3.46 19.16
N TYR A 206 10.50 3.00 18.82
CA TYR A 206 9.74 2.05 19.63
C TYR A 206 9.22 0.90 18.76
N LEU A 207 9.15 -0.27 19.33
CA LEU A 207 8.29 -1.33 18.83
C LEU A 207 6.91 -1.11 19.45
N THR A 208 5.96 -0.72 18.62
CA THR A 208 4.61 -0.34 19.05
C THR A 208 3.61 -1.38 18.58
N ALA A 209 2.73 -1.80 19.48
CA ALA A 209 1.60 -2.66 19.19
C ALA A 209 0.30 -1.90 19.39
N LEU A 210 -0.59 -2.00 18.39
CA LEU A 210 -1.95 -1.50 18.45
C LEU A 210 -2.94 -2.65 18.38
N ASP A 211 -4.05 -2.51 19.07
CA ASP A 211 -5.21 -3.38 18.86
C ASP A 211 -5.78 -3.17 17.44
N PHE A 212 -5.95 -4.26 16.70
CA PHE A 212 -6.41 -4.18 15.30
C PHE A 212 -7.81 -3.59 15.17
N GLU A 213 -8.71 -3.90 16.12
CA GLU A 213 -10.10 -3.48 16.04
C GLU A 213 -10.30 -2.01 16.41
N SER A 214 -9.63 -1.53 17.44
CA SER A 214 -9.81 -0.18 17.97
C SER A 214 -8.76 0.84 17.50
N GLY A 215 -7.57 0.39 17.05
CA GLY A 215 -6.44 1.26 16.77
C GLY A 215 -5.72 1.79 18.03
N GLU A 216 -6.17 1.37 19.23
CA GLU A 216 -5.55 1.82 20.48
C GLU A 216 -4.17 1.19 20.68
N VAL A 217 -3.21 1.99 21.17
CA VAL A 217 -1.87 1.49 21.53
C VAL A 217 -1.97 0.61 22.76
N VAL A 218 -1.63 -0.67 22.60
CA VAL A 218 -1.66 -1.64 23.71
C VAL A 218 -0.27 -1.85 24.33
N SER A 219 0.79 -1.55 23.59
CA SER A 219 2.15 -1.67 24.08
C SER A 219 3.11 -0.78 23.30
N GLU A 220 4.07 -0.19 24.00
CA GLU A 220 5.24 0.48 23.43
C GLU A 220 6.50 0.04 24.13
N ILE A 221 7.45 -0.46 23.37
CA ILE A 221 8.75 -0.92 23.87
C ILE A 221 9.81 -0.01 23.26
N PHE A 222 10.50 0.77 24.11
CA PHE A 222 11.63 1.57 23.65
C PHE A 222 12.74 0.66 23.10
N VAL A 223 13.15 0.93 21.88
CA VAL A 223 14.21 0.16 21.19
C VAL A 223 15.52 0.91 21.28
N ALA A 224 15.55 2.15 20.82
CA ALA A 224 16.78 2.92 20.74
C ALA A 224 16.53 4.41 20.51
N SER A 225 17.58 5.20 20.55
CA SER A 225 17.57 6.63 20.16
C SER A 225 18.70 6.97 19.21
N GLY A 226 18.54 8.08 18.49
CA GLY A 226 19.50 8.63 17.55
C GLY A 226 19.28 8.21 16.10
N LYS A 227 19.67 9.07 15.17
CA LYS A 227 19.44 8.94 13.72
C LYS A 227 19.92 7.61 13.10
N ARG A 228 20.89 6.94 13.69
CA ARG A 228 21.40 5.66 13.18
C ARG A 228 20.44 4.49 13.38
N MET A 229 19.39 4.69 14.16
CA MET A 229 18.38 3.68 14.44
C MET A 229 17.15 3.83 13.54
N ASP A 230 17.19 4.79 12.63
CA ASP A 230 16.16 4.93 11.63
C ASP A 230 16.14 3.74 10.68
N ASN A 231 14.95 3.33 10.31
CA ASN A 231 14.74 2.18 9.45
C ASN A 231 13.70 2.52 8.36
N PRO A 232 14.14 3.18 7.29
CA PRO A 232 13.20 3.72 6.31
C PRO A 232 12.61 2.66 5.36
N MET A 233 13.05 1.39 5.40
CA MET A 233 12.68 0.43 4.36
C MET A 233 12.42 -1.00 4.85
N LEU A 234 12.72 -1.34 6.10
CA LEU A 234 12.61 -2.71 6.58
C LEU A 234 11.34 -2.90 7.39
N SER A 235 10.56 -3.92 7.08
CA SER A 235 9.39 -4.30 7.87
C SER A 235 9.76 -4.99 9.18
N VAL A 236 8.83 -4.96 10.13
CA VAL A 236 8.86 -5.87 11.29
C VAL A 236 8.46 -7.26 10.81
N ASP A 237 9.22 -8.27 11.15
CA ASP A 237 8.89 -9.66 10.83
C ASP A 237 8.77 -10.49 12.12
N PHE A 238 7.80 -11.41 12.11
CA PHE A 238 7.63 -12.39 13.17
C PHE A 238 8.43 -13.64 12.82
N LEU A 239 9.21 -14.12 13.76
CA LEU A 239 9.88 -15.40 13.63
C LEU A 239 8.96 -16.49 14.18
N PRO A 240 8.91 -17.67 13.56
CA PRO A 240 8.26 -18.82 14.15
C PRO A 240 9.01 -19.23 15.44
N ASP A 241 8.26 -19.65 16.46
CA ASP A 241 8.79 -20.22 17.70
C ASP A 241 9.48 -21.56 17.45
#